data_d26be93a1698aeea1e1f398b425392eb
#
_entry.id   d26be93a1698aeea1e1f398b425392eb
#
_cell.length_a   1.000
_cell.length_b   1.000
_cell.length_c   1.000
_cell.angle_alpha   90.00
_cell.angle_beta   90.00
_cell.angle_gamma   90.00
#
_symmetry.space_group_name_H-M   'P 1'
#
loop_
_entity.id
_entity.type
_entity.pdbx_description
1 polymer ?
#
loop_
_entity_poly.entity_id
_entity_poly.type
_entity_poly.pdbx_seq_one_letter_code
_entity_poly.pdbx_strand_id
1 'polypeptide(L)'
;IRKQATIIGGYGEKSSHIRSLEIERDALQSQVMKNTVDIISKHTGTVSYVVDGYENMLTEDVIEKLTVKDLENIKVRERQKNHDDLTVYLNEPLIKIIKGIDYHIVFPLDKDEAANFNTGDKVEVRINDIDKIVDGTISYISEGMDGKCIVSVNVDRNLKETASLRNINIDLIKERHSGFIVPLESLVNINEKNKTAEIIIVRANRARFVPVVIKGRDEKFAVIENVEGETSTGWKVQRYVPYVLNPKNIEEGQMIEQ
;
A
#
# COMPACT_ATOMS: atom_id res chain seq x y z
N ILE A 1 39.82 -7.59 -65.58
CA ILE A 1 38.51 -7.45 -66.26
C ILE A 1 37.50 -8.47 -65.66
N ARG A 2 37.85 -9.75 -65.45
CA ARG A 2 36.93 -10.76 -64.87
C ARG A 2 36.49 -10.47 -63.41
N LYS A 3 37.35 -9.84 -62.58
CA LYS A 3 37.01 -9.49 -61.19
C LYS A 3 35.96 -8.35 -61.09
N GLN A 4 36.02 -7.39 -62.02
CA GLN A 4 35.04 -6.29 -62.05
C GLN A 4 33.62 -6.74 -62.48
N ALA A 5 33.54 -7.66 -63.44
CA ALA A 5 32.26 -8.20 -63.92
C ALA A 5 31.54 -9.01 -62.82
N THR A 6 32.30 -9.75 -61.98
CA THR A 6 31.71 -10.53 -60.85
C THR A 6 31.19 -9.60 -59.74
N ILE A 7 31.83 -8.46 -59.50
CA ILE A 7 31.39 -7.48 -58.51
C ILE A 7 30.07 -6.79 -58.97
N ILE A 8 29.99 -6.45 -60.23
CA ILE A 8 28.81 -5.77 -60.82
C ILE A 8 27.60 -6.71 -60.84
N GLY A 9 27.77 -8.00 -61.16
CA GLY A 9 26.69 -8.99 -61.11
C GLY A 9 26.17 -9.21 -59.70
N GLY A 10 27.07 -9.30 -58.70
CA GLY A 10 26.67 -9.45 -57.30
C GLY A 10 25.95 -8.23 -56.69
N TYR A 11 26.25 -7.03 -57.19
CA TYR A 11 25.54 -5.81 -56.75
C TYR A 11 24.15 -5.72 -57.39
N GLY A 12 23.95 -6.20 -58.60
CA GLY A 12 22.66 -6.22 -59.30
C GLY A 12 21.66 -7.16 -58.60
N GLU A 13 22.09 -8.36 -58.26
CA GLU A 13 21.24 -9.33 -57.54
C GLU A 13 20.90 -8.87 -56.12
N LYS A 14 21.84 -8.34 -55.39
CA LYS A 14 21.59 -7.74 -54.07
C LYS A 14 20.65 -6.53 -54.15
N SER A 15 20.78 -5.72 -55.17
CA SER A 15 19.90 -4.57 -55.42
C SER A 15 18.46 -5.00 -55.75
N SER A 16 18.29 -6.05 -56.58
CA SER A 16 16.96 -6.59 -56.90
C SER A 16 16.28 -7.21 -55.68
N HIS A 17 17.03 -7.94 -54.88
CA HIS A 17 16.50 -8.53 -53.63
C HIS A 17 16.12 -7.45 -52.59
N ILE A 18 16.94 -6.43 -52.42
CA ILE A 18 16.64 -5.28 -51.57
C ILE A 18 15.36 -4.58 -52.06
N ARG A 19 15.26 -4.35 -53.35
CA ARG A 19 14.06 -3.72 -53.94
C ARG A 19 12.79 -4.54 -53.76
N SER A 20 12.86 -5.89 -53.86
CA SER A 20 11.72 -6.77 -53.59
C SER A 20 11.29 -6.70 -52.12
N LEU A 21 12.23 -6.68 -51.17
CA LEU A 21 11.96 -6.52 -49.74
C LEU A 21 11.35 -5.14 -49.40
N GLU A 22 11.79 -4.10 -50.07
CA GLU A 22 11.21 -2.76 -49.93
C GLU A 22 9.77 -2.71 -50.42
N ILE A 23 9.44 -3.34 -51.53
CA ILE A 23 8.07 -3.44 -52.04
C ILE A 23 7.19 -4.25 -51.10
N GLU A 24 7.70 -5.36 -50.60
CA GLU A 24 6.97 -6.19 -49.61
C GLU A 24 6.73 -5.43 -48.30
N ARG A 25 7.74 -4.73 -47.78
CA ARG A 25 7.62 -3.86 -46.59
C ARG A 25 6.53 -2.80 -46.81
N ASP A 26 6.55 -2.11 -47.95
CA ASP A 26 5.62 -1.01 -48.24
C ASP A 26 4.19 -1.55 -48.42
N ALA A 27 4.04 -2.74 -49.01
CA ALA A 27 2.76 -3.41 -49.10
C ALA A 27 2.20 -3.82 -47.70
N LEU A 28 3.04 -4.41 -46.86
CA LEU A 28 2.68 -4.76 -45.50
C LEU A 28 2.37 -3.51 -44.65
N GLN A 29 3.17 -2.47 -44.76
CA GLN A 29 2.94 -1.21 -44.09
C GLN A 29 1.61 -0.56 -44.51
N SER A 30 1.28 -0.62 -45.78
CA SER A 30 -0.02 -0.16 -46.29
C SER A 30 -1.19 -0.99 -45.76
N GLN A 31 -1.00 -2.30 -45.58
CA GLN A 31 -2.00 -3.18 -44.98
C GLN A 31 -2.19 -2.87 -43.47
N VAL A 32 -1.10 -2.66 -42.76
CA VAL A 32 -1.15 -2.24 -41.34
C VAL A 32 -1.89 -0.92 -41.20
N MET A 33 -1.55 0.10 -42.00
CA MET A 33 -2.21 1.41 -41.97
C MET A 33 -3.71 1.35 -42.27
N LYS A 34 -4.17 0.43 -43.10
CA LYS A 34 -5.61 0.26 -43.41
C LYS A 34 -6.39 -0.40 -42.28
N ASN A 35 -5.71 -1.20 -41.46
CA ASN A 35 -6.32 -1.99 -40.39
C ASN A 35 -6.06 -1.41 -39.01
N THR A 36 -5.32 -0.31 -38.88
CA THR A 36 -5.05 0.38 -37.64
C THR A 36 -5.78 1.71 -37.57
N VAL A 37 -6.27 2.04 -36.37
CA VAL A 37 -6.84 3.34 -36.05
C VAL A 37 -6.05 3.92 -34.89
N ASP A 38 -5.44 5.07 -35.13
CA ASP A 38 -4.74 5.81 -34.08
C ASP A 38 -5.73 6.62 -33.25
N ILE A 39 -5.80 6.33 -31.97
CA ILE A 39 -6.62 7.07 -31.02
C ILE A 39 -5.71 8.04 -30.25
N ILE A 40 -5.88 9.32 -30.52
CA ILE A 40 -5.09 10.38 -29.88
C ILE A 40 -5.88 10.97 -28.70
N SER A 41 -5.28 10.92 -27.50
CA SER A 41 -5.86 11.56 -26.33
C SER A 41 -5.84 13.09 -26.45
N LYS A 42 -6.96 13.73 -26.10
CA LYS A 42 -7.06 15.20 -25.97
C LYS A 42 -6.60 15.71 -24.61
N HIS A 43 -6.35 14.80 -23.66
CA HIS A 43 -6.00 15.13 -22.28
C HIS A 43 -4.72 14.41 -21.89
N THR A 44 -3.94 15.07 -21.02
CA THR A 44 -2.79 14.47 -20.35
C THR A 44 -3.23 13.79 -19.06
N GLY A 45 -2.60 12.66 -18.70
CA GLY A 45 -2.89 11.93 -17.48
C GLY A 45 -2.30 10.54 -17.48
N THR A 46 -2.60 9.78 -16.42
CA THR A 46 -2.23 8.37 -16.31
C THR A 46 -3.27 7.51 -17.04
N VAL A 47 -2.81 6.68 -17.98
CA VAL A 47 -3.68 5.77 -18.73
C VAL A 47 -3.89 4.49 -17.91
N SER A 48 -5.15 4.06 -17.77
CA SER A 48 -5.52 2.75 -17.25
C SER A 48 -6.39 2.01 -18.25
N TYR A 49 -6.08 0.75 -18.47
CA TYR A 49 -6.87 -0.14 -19.32
C TYR A 49 -8.02 -0.81 -18.55
N VAL A 50 -8.07 -0.62 -17.24
CA VAL A 50 -9.15 -1.15 -16.39
C VAL A 50 -10.23 -0.08 -16.28
N VAL A 51 -11.36 -0.34 -16.92
CA VAL A 51 -12.57 0.49 -16.86
C VAL A 51 -13.67 -0.38 -16.29
N ASP A 52 -14.25 0.02 -15.16
CA ASP A 52 -15.21 -0.80 -14.41
C ASP A 52 -16.64 -0.26 -14.44
N GLY A 53 -16.83 0.93 -15.03
CA GLY A 53 -18.13 1.58 -15.19
C GLY A 53 -18.52 2.50 -14.02
N TYR A 54 -17.69 2.60 -12.99
CA TYR A 54 -17.91 3.50 -11.85
C TYR A 54 -17.24 4.87 -12.02
N GLU A 55 -16.53 5.11 -13.12
CA GLU A 55 -15.73 6.33 -13.34
C GLU A 55 -16.54 7.62 -13.26
N ASN A 56 -17.82 7.57 -13.68
CA ASN A 56 -18.72 8.72 -13.63
C ASN A 56 -19.56 8.76 -12.35
N MET A 57 -19.56 7.71 -11.56
CA MET A 57 -20.35 7.59 -10.34
C MET A 57 -19.54 7.88 -9.09
N LEU A 58 -18.27 7.48 -9.08
CA LEU A 58 -17.35 7.66 -7.96
C LEU A 58 -16.37 8.77 -8.28
N THR A 59 -16.88 9.99 -8.21
CA THR A 59 -16.12 11.23 -8.36
C THR A 59 -15.90 11.86 -7.00
N GLU A 60 -14.96 12.80 -6.88
CA GLU A 60 -14.67 13.53 -5.64
C GLU A 60 -15.92 14.19 -5.05
N ASP A 61 -16.77 14.79 -5.90
CA ASP A 61 -18.01 15.47 -5.50
C ASP A 61 -19.05 14.55 -4.86
N VAL A 62 -18.90 13.25 -4.99
CA VAL A 62 -19.86 12.25 -4.47
C VAL A 62 -19.41 11.71 -3.11
N ILE A 63 -18.16 11.87 -2.73
CA ILE A 63 -17.59 11.30 -1.49
C ILE A 63 -18.43 11.66 -0.25
N GLU A 64 -18.85 12.91 -0.13
CA GLU A 64 -19.66 13.39 1.00
C GLU A 64 -21.08 12.80 1.05
N LYS A 65 -21.54 12.22 -0.06
CA LYS A 65 -22.90 11.64 -0.20
C LYS A 65 -22.90 10.12 -0.12
N LEU A 66 -21.72 9.49 -0.12
CA LEU A 66 -21.60 8.04 -0.05
C LEU A 66 -22.09 7.52 1.31
N THR A 67 -22.74 6.39 1.27
CA THR A 67 -23.14 5.63 2.45
C THR A 67 -22.35 4.31 2.53
N VAL A 68 -22.33 3.69 3.72
CA VAL A 68 -21.72 2.36 3.90
C VAL A 68 -22.33 1.34 2.94
N LYS A 69 -23.64 1.40 2.73
CA LYS A 69 -24.35 0.50 1.80
C LYS A 69 -23.92 0.71 0.34
N ASP A 70 -23.60 1.95 -0.05
CA ASP A 70 -23.11 2.22 -1.41
C ASP A 70 -21.75 1.56 -1.63
N LEU A 71 -20.84 1.64 -0.62
CA LEU A 71 -19.53 0.98 -0.69
C LEU A 71 -19.67 -0.54 -0.77
N GLU A 72 -20.54 -1.14 0.03
CA GLU A 72 -20.79 -2.59 0.03
C GLU A 72 -21.39 -3.08 -1.30
N ASN A 73 -22.14 -2.23 -1.99
CA ASN A 73 -22.77 -2.55 -3.28
C ASN A 73 -21.84 -2.39 -4.49
N ILE A 74 -20.65 -1.81 -4.31
CA ILE A 74 -19.68 -1.70 -5.38
C ILE A 74 -19.15 -3.10 -5.72
N LYS A 75 -19.64 -3.66 -6.81
CA LYS A 75 -19.17 -4.95 -7.33
C LYS A 75 -18.19 -4.69 -8.46
N VAL A 76 -16.94 -5.00 -8.23
CA VAL A 76 -15.95 -5.01 -9.30
C VAL A 76 -16.36 -6.05 -10.32
N ARG A 77 -16.74 -5.61 -11.51
CA ARG A 77 -16.84 -6.51 -12.65
C ARG A 77 -15.40 -6.82 -13.06
N GLU A 78 -14.87 -7.94 -12.60
CA GLU A 78 -13.65 -8.47 -13.18
C GLU A 78 -13.92 -8.65 -14.69
N ARG A 79 -13.40 -7.75 -15.51
CA ARG A 79 -13.22 -8.07 -16.92
C ARG A 79 -12.35 -9.33 -16.92
N GLN A 80 -12.88 -10.43 -17.38
CA GLN A 80 -12.08 -11.64 -17.61
C GLN A 80 -10.92 -11.20 -18.49
N LYS A 81 -9.74 -11.13 -17.88
CA LYS A 81 -8.48 -10.97 -18.59
C LYS A 81 -8.22 -12.26 -19.36
N ASN A 82 -8.85 -12.41 -20.50
CA ASN A 82 -8.31 -13.29 -21.52
C ASN A 82 -7.06 -12.59 -22.04
N HIS A 83 -5.92 -13.08 -21.64
CA HIS A 83 -4.60 -12.45 -21.81
C HIS A 83 -4.20 -12.19 -23.27
N ASP A 84 -4.91 -12.73 -24.25
CA ASP A 84 -4.51 -12.73 -25.66
C ASP A 84 -5.34 -11.84 -26.59
N ASP A 85 -6.55 -11.41 -26.19
CA ASP A 85 -7.38 -10.54 -27.04
C ASP A 85 -8.04 -9.42 -26.22
N LEU A 86 -7.43 -8.24 -26.23
CA LEU A 86 -8.08 -7.00 -25.78
C LEU A 86 -9.11 -6.55 -26.86
N THR A 87 -10.11 -7.37 -27.10
CA THR A 87 -11.19 -7.03 -27.99
C THR A 87 -12.17 -6.09 -27.31
N VAL A 88 -12.36 -4.90 -27.84
CA VAL A 88 -13.32 -3.92 -27.36
C VAL A 88 -14.45 -3.83 -28.38
N TYR A 89 -15.68 -3.95 -27.90
CA TYR A 89 -16.85 -3.84 -28.75
C TYR A 89 -17.23 -2.37 -29.00
N LEU A 90 -17.97 -2.13 -30.06
CA LEU A 90 -18.45 -0.81 -30.41
C LEU A 90 -19.24 -0.19 -29.24
N ASN A 91 -18.95 1.05 -28.87
CA ASN A 91 -19.51 1.81 -27.74
C ASN A 91 -19.07 1.33 -26.36
N GLU A 92 -18.11 0.42 -26.25
CA GLU A 92 -17.48 0.14 -24.96
C GLU A 92 -16.28 1.06 -24.70
N PRO A 93 -16.04 1.46 -23.46
CA PRO A 93 -14.87 2.26 -23.12
C PRO A 93 -13.59 1.41 -23.27
N LEU A 94 -12.61 1.96 -24.00
CA LEU A 94 -11.34 1.30 -24.25
C LEU A 94 -10.34 1.50 -23.11
N ILE A 95 -10.21 2.75 -22.67
CA ILE A 95 -9.27 3.19 -21.63
C ILE A 95 -9.91 4.29 -20.79
N LYS A 96 -9.37 4.50 -19.60
CA LYS A 96 -9.61 5.72 -18.82
C LYS A 96 -8.32 6.52 -18.68
N ILE A 97 -8.46 7.84 -18.65
CA ILE A 97 -7.37 8.78 -18.43
C ILE A 97 -7.62 9.48 -17.12
N ILE A 98 -6.78 9.21 -16.13
CA ILE A 98 -6.85 9.79 -14.80
C ILE A 98 -6.08 11.10 -14.84
N LYS A 99 -6.79 12.20 -14.58
CA LYS A 99 -6.19 13.54 -14.49
C LYS A 99 -5.71 13.77 -13.07
N GLY A 100 -4.56 14.42 -12.94
CA GLY A 100 -3.93 14.64 -11.63
C GLY A 100 -3.14 13.44 -11.15
N ILE A 101 -2.71 13.53 -9.90
CA ILE A 101 -1.93 12.49 -9.21
C ILE A 101 -2.67 11.98 -7.98
N ASP A 102 -3.71 12.67 -7.56
CA ASP A 102 -4.44 12.44 -6.34
C ASP A 102 -5.54 11.40 -6.54
N TYR A 103 -5.78 10.61 -5.52
CA TYR A 103 -6.92 9.71 -5.46
C TYR A 103 -7.39 9.57 -4.01
N HIS A 104 -8.61 9.09 -3.84
CA HIS A 104 -9.23 8.91 -2.54
C HIS A 104 -9.39 7.43 -2.22
N ILE A 105 -9.00 7.05 -1.00
CA ILE A 105 -9.32 5.77 -0.40
C ILE A 105 -10.49 6.02 0.54
N VAL A 106 -11.65 5.43 0.22
CA VAL A 106 -12.89 5.62 0.98
C VAL A 106 -13.29 4.30 1.62
N PHE A 107 -13.49 4.30 2.93
CA PHE A 107 -13.79 3.09 3.68
C PHE A 107 -14.71 3.38 4.88
N PRO A 108 -15.48 2.38 5.35
CA PRO A 108 -16.23 2.49 6.59
C PRO A 108 -15.31 2.27 7.80
N LEU A 109 -15.52 3.03 8.85
CA LEU A 109 -14.82 2.90 10.13
C LEU A 109 -15.85 2.96 11.26
N ASP A 110 -15.64 2.22 12.35
CA ASP A 110 -16.51 2.30 13.51
C ASP A 110 -16.46 3.70 14.14
N LYS A 111 -17.59 4.20 14.60
CA LYS A 111 -17.72 5.59 15.08
C LYS A 111 -16.76 5.89 16.24
N ASP A 112 -16.57 4.92 17.15
CA ASP A 112 -15.66 5.07 18.28
C ASP A 112 -14.19 5.16 17.83
N GLU A 113 -13.84 4.45 16.77
CA GLU A 113 -12.51 4.54 16.16
C GLU A 113 -12.36 5.84 15.38
N ALA A 114 -13.37 6.24 14.60
CA ALA A 114 -13.37 7.47 13.83
C ALA A 114 -13.24 8.72 14.70
N ALA A 115 -13.75 8.68 15.95
CA ALA A 115 -13.63 9.78 16.92
C ALA A 115 -12.18 10.12 17.31
N ASN A 116 -11.22 9.24 17.01
CA ASN A 116 -9.79 9.49 17.25
C ASN A 116 -9.11 10.29 16.13
N PHE A 117 -9.83 10.62 15.06
CA PHE A 117 -9.31 11.29 13.88
C PHE A 117 -10.07 12.57 13.58
N ASN A 118 -9.39 13.52 12.96
CA ASN A 118 -9.97 14.74 12.47
C ASN A 118 -9.67 14.93 10.98
N THR A 119 -10.52 15.66 10.27
CA THR A 119 -10.22 16.10 8.92
C THR A 119 -8.94 16.96 8.92
N GLY A 120 -8.00 16.61 8.04
CA GLY A 120 -6.68 17.23 7.96
C GLY A 120 -5.57 16.41 8.65
N ASP A 121 -5.92 15.38 9.44
CA ASP A 121 -4.91 14.52 10.07
C ASP A 121 -4.15 13.72 9.01
N LYS A 122 -2.85 13.60 9.21
CA LYS A 122 -1.98 12.75 8.40
C LYS A 122 -2.06 11.31 8.92
N VAL A 123 -2.26 10.39 8.01
CA VAL A 123 -2.36 8.95 8.30
C VAL A 123 -1.54 8.16 7.30
N GLU A 124 -1.11 6.98 7.70
CA GLU A 124 -0.53 6.00 6.81
C GLU A 124 -1.54 4.89 6.54
N VAL A 125 -1.69 4.52 5.28
CA VAL A 125 -2.57 3.43 4.84
C VAL A 125 -1.72 2.35 4.19
N ARG A 126 -1.78 1.13 4.72
CA ARG A 126 -1.23 -0.03 4.05
C ARG A 126 -2.28 -0.56 3.08
N ILE A 127 -1.92 -0.67 1.82
CA ILE A 127 -2.72 -1.30 0.78
C ILE A 127 -2.21 -2.73 0.63
N ASN A 128 -2.95 -3.69 1.19
CA ASN A 128 -2.52 -5.09 1.28
C ASN A 128 -2.42 -5.76 -0.09
N ASP A 129 -3.27 -5.36 -1.05
CA ASP A 129 -3.30 -5.91 -2.42
C ASP A 129 -1.99 -5.69 -3.21
N ILE A 130 -1.22 -4.68 -2.85
CA ILE A 130 0.06 -4.33 -3.49
C ILE A 130 1.23 -4.28 -2.50
N ASP A 131 0.98 -4.62 -1.22
CA ASP A 131 1.95 -4.55 -0.11
C ASP A 131 2.70 -3.21 -0.03
N LYS A 132 1.93 -2.12 -0.13
CA LYS A 132 2.47 -0.76 -0.07
C LYS A 132 1.86 0.03 1.08
N ILE A 133 2.70 0.84 1.72
CA ILE A 133 2.26 1.84 2.69
C ILE A 133 2.34 3.19 1.99
N VAL A 134 1.25 3.94 2.04
CA VAL A 134 1.12 5.28 1.48
C VAL A 134 0.75 6.28 2.55
N ASP A 135 1.37 7.45 2.47
CA ASP A 135 0.98 8.60 3.29
C ASP A 135 -0.28 9.23 2.68
N GLY A 136 -1.21 9.59 3.52
CA GLY A 136 -2.43 10.28 3.10
C GLY A 136 -2.88 11.31 4.12
N THR A 137 -3.85 12.09 3.73
CA THR A 137 -4.51 13.08 4.60
C THR A 137 -5.99 12.77 4.65
N ILE A 138 -6.59 12.73 5.83
CA ILE A 138 -8.02 12.55 5.98
C ILE A 138 -8.71 13.78 5.40
N SER A 139 -9.44 13.58 4.29
CA SER A 139 -10.15 14.63 3.59
C SER A 139 -11.59 14.80 4.07
N TYR A 140 -12.22 13.72 4.54
CA TYR A 140 -13.61 13.73 4.99
C TYR A 140 -13.89 12.63 6.01
N ILE A 141 -14.74 12.94 6.98
CA ILE A 141 -15.34 12.00 7.94
C ILE A 141 -16.83 12.33 8.04
N SER A 142 -17.70 11.35 7.76
CA SER A 142 -19.14 11.53 7.89
C SER A 142 -19.60 11.53 9.35
N GLU A 143 -20.80 12.07 9.62
CA GLU A 143 -21.39 12.05 10.97
C GLU A 143 -21.70 10.63 11.50
N GLY A 144 -21.77 9.67 10.60
CA GLY A 144 -22.01 8.26 10.90
C GLY A 144 -23.50 7.87 10.88
N MET A 145 -23.77 6.69 10.33
CA MET A 145 -25.06 6.00 10.38
C MET A 145 -24.84 4.57 10.84
N ASP A 146 -25.76 4.03 11.66
CA ASP A 146 -25.74 2.64 12.15
C ASP A 146 -24.40 2.24 12.84
N GLY A 147 -23.77 3.21 13.56
CA GLY A 147 -22.53 2.98 14.29
C GLY A 147 -21.25 3.05 13.45
N LYS A 148 -21.36 3.34 12.15
CA LYS A 148 -20.20 3.47 11.25
C LYS A 148 -20.15 4.85 10.59
N CYS A 149 -18.93 5.35 10.40
CA CYS A 149 -18.64 6.56 9.64
C CYS A 149 -17.98 6.18 8.30
N ILE A 150 -18.18 7.01 7.29
CA ILE A 150 -17.37 6.97 6.07
C ILE A 150 -16.15 7.86 6.30
N VAL A 151 -14.99 7.33 6.06
CA VAL A 151 -13.73 8.07 6.09
C VAL A 151 -13.13 8.09 4.69
N SER A 152 -12.67 9.26 4.26
CA SER A 152 -11.95 9.45 3.00
C SER A 152 -10.55 9.94 3.28
N VAL A 153 -9.56 9.26 2.72
CA VAL A 153 -8.15 9.63 2.77
C VAL A 153 -7.69 10.02 1.36
N ASN A 154 -7.23 11.25 1.21
CA ASN A 154 -6.59 11.72 -0.01
C ASN A 154 -5.13 11.28 -0.03
N VAL A 155 -4.69 10.70 -1.16
CA VAL A 155 -3.33 10.20 -1.39
C VAL A 155 -2.81 10.75 -2.70
N ASP A 156 -1.58 11.26 -2.71
CA ASP A 156 -0.92 11.89 -3.88
C ASP A 156 0.23 11.05 -4.46
N ARG A 157 0.34 9.79 -4.04
CA ARG A 157 1.45 8.89 -4.41
C ARG A 157 0.96 7.55 -4.90
N ASN A 158 1.81 6.87 -5.67
CA ASN A 158 1.58 5.49 -6.13
C ASN A 158 0.34 5.32 -7.03
N LEU A 159 -0.12 6.39 -7.71
CA LEU A 159 -1.27 6.33 -8.60
C LEU A 159 -1.15 5.24 -9.68
N LYS A 160 0.06 4.99 -10.19
CA LYS A 160 0.27 3.98 -11.25
C LYS A 160 -0.10 2.57 -10.79
N GLU A 161 0.25 2.23 -9.55
CA GLU A 161 -0.02 0.92 -8.96
C GLU A 161 -1.49 0.77 -8.53
N THR A 162 -2.13 1.88 -8.16
CA THR A 162 -3.52 1.89 -7.66
C THR A 162 -4.56 2.17 -8.73
N ALA A 163 -4.17 2.72 -9.88
CA ALA A 163 -5.08 3.14 -10.97
C ALA A 163 -5.99 2.01 -11.50
N SER A 164 -5.59 0.75 -11.35
CA SER A 164 -6.38 -0.42 -11.76
C SER A 164 -7.18 -1.04 -10.61
N LEU A 165 -7.01 -0.57 -9.39
CA LEU A 165 -7.69 -1.10 -8.22
C LEU A 165 -9.01 -0.38 -7.99
N ARG A 166 -9.98 -1.09 -7.38
CA ARG A 166 -11.25 -0.52 -6.97
C ARG A 166 -11.59 -0.89 -5.54
N ASN A 167 -11.84 -2.16 -5.28
CA ASN A 167 -12.00 -2.67 -3.93
C ASN A 167 -10.65 -3.18 -3.46
N ILE A 168 -10.18 -2.65 -2.35
CA ILE A 168 -8.87 -2.94 -1.77
C ILE A 168 -9.02 -3.29 -0.29
N ASN A 169 -8.12 -4.13 0.19
CA ASN A 169 -7.97 -4.40 1.61
C ASN A 169 -6.91 -3.46 2.17
N ILE A 170 -7.28 -2.71 3.20
CA ILE A 170 -6.39 -1.74 3.81
C ILE A 170 -6.26 -1.96 5.31
N ASP A 171 -5.09 -1.54 5.84
CA ASP A 171 -4.90 -1.30 7.27
C ASP A 171 -4.61 0.19 7.48
N LEU A 172 -5.41 0.83 8.31
CA LEU A 172 -5.14 2.21 8.74
C LEU A 172 -4.12 2.19 9.87
N ILE A 173 -2.94 2.74 9.63
CA ILE A 173 -1.86 2.81 10.61
C ILE A 173 -2.04 4.08 11.43
N LYS A 174 -2.45 3.91 12.67
CA LYS A 174 -2.71 5.01 13.59
C LYS A 174 -1.42 5.62 14.11
N GLU A 175 -0.50 4.79 14.55
CA GLU A 175 0.76 5.21 15.14
C GLU A 175 1.86 4.18 14.85
N ARG A 176 3.09 4.65 14.73
CA ARG A 176 4.28 3.80 14.64
C ARG A 176 5.12 3.99 15.90
N HIS A 177 5.39 2.90 16.55
CA HIS A 177 6.28 2.89 17.70
C HIS A 177 7.56 2.12 17.39
N SER A 178 8.69 2.66 17.78
CA SER A 178 10.00 1.99 17.72
C SER A 178 10.42 1.60 19.13
N GLY A 179 10.93 0.38 19.32
CA GLY A 179 11.34 -0.11 20.61
C GLY A 179 11.52 -1.63 20.63
N PHE A 180 11.56 -2.18 21.82
CA PHE A 180 11.58 -3.63 21.99
C PHE A 180 10.14 -4.13 22.07
N ILE A 181 9.79 -5.09 21.23
CA ILE A 181 8.48 -5.75 21.29
C ILE A 181 8.57 -6.90 22.29
N VAL A 182 7.71 -6.86 23.29
CA VAL A 182 7.63 -7.88 24.33
C VAL A 182 6.17 -8.31 24.55
N PRO A 183 5.91 -9.57 24.92
CA PRO A 183 4.56 -9.97 25.34
C PRO A 183 4.08 -9.13 26.52
N LEU A 184 2.82 -8.72 26.51
CA LEU A 184 2.25 -7.90 27.57
C LEU A 184 2.34 -8.59 28.95
N GLU A 185 2.23 -9.93 28.97
CA GLU A 185 2.35 -10.77 30.17
C GLU A 185 3.75 -10.77 30.79
N SER A 186 4.79 -10.29 30.08
CA SER A 186 6.15 -10.17 30.62
C SER A 186 6.39 -8.86 31.39
N LEU A 187 5.42 -7.96 31.37
CA LEU A 187 5.48 -6.67 32.08
C LEU A 187 4.82 -6.79 33.45
N VAL A 188 5.46 -6.18 34.43
CA VAL A 188 4.96 -6.04 35.82
C VAL A 188 4.85 -4.57 36.19
N ASN A 189 4.12 -4.30 37.29
CA ASN A 189 3.97 -2.95 37.82
C ASN A 189 3.54 -1.89 36.80
N ILE A 190 2.60 -2.29 35.90
CA ILE A 190 2.11 -1.41 34.83
C ILE A 190 1.38 -0.21 35.44
N ASN A 191 1.86 1.00 35.13
CA ASN A 191 1.22 2.25 35.46
C ASN A 191 0.64 2.90 34.20
N GLU A 192 -0.68 2.80 34.05
CA GLU A 192 -1.40 3.32 32.88
C GLU A 192 -1.31 4.84 32.73
N LYS A 193 -1.29 5.58 33.84
CA LYS A 193 -1.24 7.07 33.81
C LYS A 193 0.07 7.57 33.25
N ASN A 194 1.18 6.95 33.62
CA ASN A 194 2.52 7.38 33.23
C ASN A 194 3.07 6.57 32.05
N LYS A 195 2.30 5.60 31.55
CA LYS A 195 2.73 4.65 30.49
C LYS A 195 4.08 3.99 30.85
N THR A 196 4.27 3.60 32.11
CA THR A 196 5.50 2.95 32.57
C THR A 196 5.20 1.54 33.06
N ALA A 197 6.20 0.68 33.02
CA ALA A 197 6.14 -0.68 33.55
C ALA A 197 7.56 -1.11 33.97
N GLU A 198 7.68 -2.32 34.46
CA GLU A 198 8.97 -2.98 34.67
C GLU A 198 8.98 -4.30 33.91
N ILE A 199 10.16 -4.65 33.39
CA ILE A 199 10.43 -5.96 32.79
C ILE A 199 11.54 -6.64 33.60
N ILE A 200 11.40 -7.95 33.83
CA ILE A 200 12.41 -8.72 34.57
C ILE A 200 13.36 -9.37 33.58
N ILE A 201 14.58 -8.85 33.49
CA ILE A 201 15.67 -9.46 32.71
C ILE A 201 16.47 -10.43 33.56
N VAL A 202 17.10 -11.42 32.91
CA VAL A 202 17.99 -12.38 33.59
C VAL A 202 19.45 -12.00 33.29
N ARG A 203 20.19 -11.66 34.37
CA ARG A 203 21.62 -11.37 34.26
C ARG A 203 22.38 -12.18 35.32
N ALA A 204 23.40 -12.92 34.91
CA ALA A 204 24.16 -13.83 35.76
C ALA A 204 23.25 -14.75 36.60
N ASN A 205 22.25 -15.35 35.95
CA ASN A 205 21.22 -16.20 36.54
C ASN A 205 20.41 -15.55 37.68
N ARG A 206 20.32 -14.24 37.68
CA ARG A 206 19.53 -13.48 38.67
C ARG A 206 18.52 -12.56 37.98
N ALA A 207 17.36 -12.46 38.59
CA ALA A 207 16.30 -11.54 38.19
C ALA A 207 16.74 -10.07 38.43
N ARG A 208 16.51 -9.22 37.44
CA ARG A 208 16.77 -7.78 37.51
C ARG A 208 15.58 -7.02 36.98
N PHE A 209 14.95 -6.20 37.82
CA PHE A 209 13.84 -5.35 37.43
C PHE A 209 14.36 -4.13 36.69
N VAL A 210 13.85 -3.94 35.49
CA VAL A 210 14.25 -2.82 34.64
C VAL A 210 13.03 -1.95 34.35
N PRO A 211 13.02 -0.69 34.77
CA PRO A 211 11.94 0.23 34.45
C PRO A 211 11.96 0.57 32.97
N VAL A 212 10.78 0.59 32.36
CA VAL A 212 10.57 0.84 30.93
C VAL A 212 9.38 1.76 30.72
N VAL A 213 9.38 2.44 29.57
CA VAL A 213 8.25 3.23 29.08
C VAL A 213 7.52 2.42 28.04
N ILE A 214 6.20 2.33 28.13
CA ILE A 214 5.34 1.72 27.12
C ILE A 214 5.03 2.78 26.06
N LYS A 215 5.55 2.60 24.85
CA LYS A 215 5.28 3.49 23.70
C LYS A 215 3.96 3.18 23.02
N GLY A 216 3.62 1.90 22.91
CA GLY A 216 2.36 1.41 22.37
C GLY A 216 2.11 -0.02 22.81
N ARG A 217 0.86 -0.45 22.75
CA ARG A 217 0.50 -1.84 23.03
C ARG A 217 -0.77 -2.24 22.28
N ASP A 218 -0.90 -3.53 22.05
CA ASP A 218 -2.14 -4.19 21.65
C ASP A 218 -2.60 -5.18 22.74
N GLU A 219 -3.45 -6.12 22.38
CA GLU A 219 -3.97 -7.13 23.33
C GLU A 219 -2.92 -8.15 23.79
N LYS A 220 -1.84 -8.36 23.05
CA LYS A 220 -0.84 -9.40 23.27
C LYS A 220 0.57 -8.87 23.51
N PHE A 221 0.92 -7.76 22.88
CA PHE A 221 2.27 -7.23 22.86
C PHE A 221 2.32 -5.77 23.30
N ALA A 222 3.46 -5.37 23.84
CA ALA A 222 3.81 -3.98 24.10
C ALA A 222 5.13 -3.62 23.43
N VAL A 223 5.22 -2.40 22.91
CA VAL A 223 6.47 -1.78 22.47
C VAL A 223 7.01 -0.97 23.63
N ILE A 224 8.17 -1.35 24.14
CA ILE A 224 8.82 -0.72 25.29
C ILE A 224 10.13 -0.05 24.89
N GLU A 225 10.48 0.98 25.65
CA GLU A 225 11.75 1.67 25.54
C GLU A 225 12.35 1.84 26.96
N ASN A 226 13.69 1.86 27.03
CA ASN A 226 14.34 2.16 28.31
C ASN A 226 13.99 3.59 28.77
N VAL A 227 13.80 3.77 30.04
CA VAL A 227 13.64 5.11 30.64
C VAL A 227 14.89 5.94 30.34
N GLU A 228 14.70 7.20 29.87
CA GLU A 228 15.80 8.12 29.65
C GLU A 228 16.46 8.52 30.97
N GLY A 229 17.80 8.56 30.95
CA GLY A 229 18.63 8.92 32.12
C GLY A 229 19.24 7.71 32.82
N GLU A 230 19.86 7.96 33.96
CA GLU A 230 20.40 6.93 34.84
C GLU A 230 19.23 6.32 35.63
N THR A 231 18.95 5.03 35.42
CA THR A 231 18.04 4.27 36.26
C THR A 231 18.72 3.97 37.59
N SER A 232 17.97 3.98 38.69
CA SER A 232 18.47 3.63 40.03
C SER A 232 19.16 2.27 40.10
N THR A 233 18.84 1.38 39.15
CA THR A 233 19.40 0.03 39.05
C THR A 233 20.59 -0.08 38.09
N GLY A 234 20.81 0.90 37.21
CA GLY A 234 21.84 0.86 36.16
C GLY A 234 21.59 -0.18 35.03
N TRP A 235 20.49 -0.95 35.13
CA TRP A 235 20.15 -1.97 34.16
C TRP A 235 19.28 -1.41 33.01
N LYS A 236 19.51 -1.95 31.80
CA LYS A 236 18.74 -1.56 30.59
C LYS A 236 18.38 -2.80 29.79
N VAL A 237 17.22 -2.74 29.14
CA VAL A 237 16.82 -3.73 28.13
C VAL A 237 17.73 -3.59 26.92
N GLN A 238 18.27 -4.71 26.45
CA GLN A 238 19.16 -4.78 25.30
C GLN A 238 18.79 -6.00 24.44
N ARG A 239 19.18 -5.98 23.16
CA ARG A 239 18.99 -7.14 22.29
C ARG A 239 19.68 -8.37 22.85
N TYR A 240 19.05 -9.53 22.70
CA TYR A 240 19.57 -10.83 23.15
C TYR A 240 19.72 -11.01 24.64
N VAL A 241 19.16 -10.14 25.45
CA VAL A 241 19.10 -10.35 26.90
C VAL A 241 17.84 -11.14 27.21
N PRO A 242 17.99 -12.31 27.87
CA PRO A 242 16.83 -13.09 28.27
C PRO A 242 16.00 -12.33 29.32
N TYR A 243 14.68 -12.47 29.24
CA TYR A 243 13.73 -11.91 30.18
C TYR A 243 12.71 -12.97 30.61
N VAL A 244 12.03 -12.73 31.70
CA VAL A 244 11.01 -13.64 32.21
C VAL A 244 9.68 -13.39 31.50
N LEU A 245 9.12 -14.41 30.88
CA LEU A 245 7.92 -14.30 30.06
C LEU A 245 6.65 -14.06 30.88
N ASN A 246 6.50 -14.77 32.00
CA ASN A 246 5.33 -14.68 32.88
C ASN A 246 5.79 -14.63 34.32
N PRO A 247 6.23 -13.45 34.80
CA PRO A 247 6.80 -13.30 36.13
C PRO A 247 5.70 -13.37 37.23
N LYS A 248 5.69 -14.47 37.99
CA LYS A 248 4.84 -14.62 39.14
C LYS A 248 5.71 -14.79 40.42
N ASN A 249 5.54 -13.88 41.38
CA ASN A 249 6.23 -13.95 42.69
C ASN A 249 7.76 -14.01 42.58
N ILE A 250 8.35 -13.22 41.67
CA ILE A 250 9.80 -13.08 41.51
C ILE A 250 10.26 -11.85 42.27
N GLU A 251 11.35 -12.00 43.04
CA GLU A 251 11.97 -10.90 43.78
C GLU A 251 13.29 -10.42 43.08
N GLU A 252 13.64 -9.17 43.32
CA GLU A 252 14.92 -8.61 42.78
C GLU A 252 16.10 -9.44 43.30
N GLY A 253 16.97 -9.86 42.41
CA GLY A 253 18.15 -10.68 42.72
C GLY A 253 17.90 -12.17 42.90
N GLN A 254 16.65 -12.62 42.82
CA GLN A 254 16.29 -14.03 42.92
C GLN A 254 17.01 -14.84 41.82
N MET A 255 17.48 -16.04 42.17
CA MET A 255 18.11 -16.94 41.21
C MET A 255 17.05 -17.52 40.29
N ILE A 256 17.28 -17.43 38.96
CA ILE A 256 16.43 -17.98 37.91
C ILE A 256 17.18 -19.13 37.27
N GLU A 257 16.67 -20.35 37.41
CA GLU A 257 17.14 -21.51 36.66
C GLU A 257 16.55 -21.47 35.24
N GLN A 258 17.38 -21.69 34.23
CA GLN A 258 16.98 -21.71 32.81
C GLN A 258 16.41 -23.07 32.42
#